data_f7912f300015b73326719a2a96969192
#
_entry.id   f7912f300015b73326719a2a96969192
#
_cell.length_a   1.000
_cell.length_b   1.000
_cell.length_c   1.000
_cell.angle_alpha   90.00
_cell.angle_beta   90.00
_cell.angle_gamma   90.00
#
_symmetry.space_group_name_H-M   'P 1'
#
loop_
_entity.id
_entity.type
_entity.pdbx_description
1 polymer ?
#
loop_
_entity_poly.entity_id
_entity_poly.type
_entity_poly.pdbx_seq_one_letter_code
_entity_poly.pdbx_strand_id
1 'polypeptide(L)'
;DRPNLQDLVDRLKSLGADYVITEETLRKPEMKELFKEIPKPLLALNGVGGKSATELMRHLRHSGTMVTYGGMSKQPVTVPVSALIFKDVNVRGFWMTQWKRANAHSKEKLETMIAELCTLIRKGRLVAPVCQEVPLVDYQAALKVSQEPYVSIKQILRM
;
A
#
# COMPACT_ATOMS: atom_id res chain seq x y z
N ASP A 1 -0.20 5.56 -19.94
CA ASP A 1 -0.56 6.70 -19.05
C ASP A 1 -1.88 6.41 -18.36
N ARG A 2 -1.90 6.59 -17.03
CA ARG A 2 -3.11 6.39 -16.23
C ARG A 2 -4.06 7.57 -16.45
N PRO A 3 -5.33 7.36 -16.84
CA PRO A 3 -6.31 8.43 -16.87
C PRO A 3 -6.50 9.00 -15.46
N ASN A 4 -6.75 10.28 -15.34
CA ASN A 4 -6.98 11.00 -14.07
C ASN A 4 -5.85 10.84 -13.04
N LEU A 5 -4.59 10.78 -13.49
CA LEU A 5 -3.44 10.65 -12.59
C LEU A 5 -3.36 11.83 -11.62
N GLN A 6 -3.62 13.07 -12.10
CA GLN A 6 -3.53 14.25 -11.26
C GLN A 6 -4.56 14.23 -10.13
N ASP A 7 -5.80 13.85 -10.40
CA ASP A 7 -6.84 13.73 -9.38
C ASP A 7 -6.46 12.74 -8.28
N LEU A 8 -5.81 11.63 -8.67
CA LEU A 8 -5.30 10.65 -7.70
C LEU A 8 -4.17 11.22 -6.85
N VAL A 9 -3.23 11.94 -7.47
CA VAL A 9 -2.10 12.60 -6.78
C VAL A 9 -2.64 13.60 -5.76
N ASP A 10 -3.55 14.46 -6.17
CA ASP A 10 -4.13 15.50 -5.32
C ASP A 10 -4.90 14.88 -4.15
N ARG A 11 -5.65 13.81 -4.41
CA ARG A 11 -6.33 13.06 -3.35
C ARG A 11 -5.36 12.43 -2.36
N LEU A 12 -4.29 11.80 -2.83
CA LEU A 12 -3.31 11.19 -1.94
C LEU A 12 -2.60 12.24 -1.08
N LYS A 13 -2.26 13.39 -1.66
CA LYS A 13 -1.70 14.53 -0.92
C LYS A 13 -2.68 15.08 0.11
N SER A 14 -3.96 15.22 -0.22
CA SER A 14 -4.99 15.65 0.74
C SER A 14 -5.18 14.68 1.90
N LEU A 15 -4.84 13.40 1.72
CA LEU A 15 -4.83 12.38 2.76
C LEU A 15 -3.53 12.33 3.56
N GLY A 16 -2.57 13.22 3.28
CA GLY A 16 -1.34 13.38 4.04
C GLY A 16 -0.10 12.74 3.41
N ALA A 17 -0.12 12.40 2.12
CA ALA A 17 1.10 11.97 1.44
C ALA A 17 1.98 13.18 1.12
N ASP A 18 3.22 13.19 1.61
CA ASP A 18 4.20 14.23 1.31
C ASP A 18 4.63 14.16 -0.16
N TYR A 19 4.89 12.96 -0.65
CA TYR A 19 5.30 12.70 -2.04
C TYR A 19 4.45 11.59 -2.64
N VAL A 20 3.99 11.81 -3.86
CA VAL A 20 3.27 10.79 -4.66
C VAL A 20 4.10 10.54 -5.92
N ILE A 21 4.52 9.31 -6.11
CA ILE A 21 5.47 8.92 -7.14
C ILE A 21 4.87 7.78 -7.95
N THR A 22 4.97 7.83 -9.26
CA THR A 22 4.57 6.72 -10.12
C THR A 22 5.62 5.61 -10.11
N GLU A 23 5.23 4.39 -10.46
CA GLU A 23 6.18 3.28 -10.60
C GLU A 23 7.26 3.58 -11.67
N GLU A 24 6.90 4.33 -12.69
CA GLU A 24 7.85 4.77 -13.72
C GLU A 24 8.89 5.73 -13.14
N THR A 25 8.46 6.75 -12.40
CA THR A 25 9.36 7.72 -11.75
C THR A 25 10.28 7.04 -10.74
N LEU A 26 9.79 6.00 -10.05
CA LEU A 26 10.59 5.24 -9.09
C LEU A 26 11.89 4.67 -9.69
N ARG A 27 11.92 4.45 -11.00
CA ARG A 27 13.08 3.91 -11.73
C ARG A 27 13.98 4.98 -12.33
N LYS A 28 13.56 6.25 -12.29
CA LYS A 28 14.25 7.34 -12.94
C LYS A 28 15.32 8.00 -12.04
N PRO A 29 16.27 8.72 -12.64
CA PRO A 29 17.29 9.47 -11.90
C PRO A 29 16.74 10.51 -10.93
N GLU A 30 15.54 11.04 -11.17
CA GLU A 30 14.84 12.03 -10.33
C GLU A 30 14.69 11.55 -8.87
N MET A 31 14.63 10.23 -8.66
CA MET A 31 14.64 9.67 -7.31
C MET A 31 15.93 9.96 -6.54
N LYS A 32 17.06 10.15 -7.23
CA LYS A 32 18.30 10.54 -6.57
C LYS A 32 18.24 11.98 -6.06
N GLU A 33 17.60 12.87 -6.83
CA GLU A 33 17.43 14.27 -6.42
C GLU A 33 16.50 14.34 -5.21
N LEU A 34 15.36 13.64 -5.25
CA LEU A 34 14.45 13.55 -4.09
C LEU A 34 15.18 13.10 -2.82
N PHE A 35 16.06 12.09 -2.91
CA PHE A 35 16.81 11.59 -1.74
C PHE A 35 18.03 12.43 -1.34
N LYS A 36 18.28 13.56 -2.00
CA LYS A 36 19.15 14.62 -1.47
C LYS A 36 18.38 15.53 -0.51
N GLU A 37 17.09 15.71 -0.75
CA GLU A 37 16.21 16.58 0.05
C GLU A 37 15.61 15.87 1.26
N ILE A 38 15.30 14.58 1.13
CA ILE A 38 14.68 13.76 2.19
C ILE A 38 15.52 12.50 2.48
N PRO A 39 15.48 12.00 3.71
CA PRO A 39 16.14 10.74 4.05
C PRO A 39 15.48 9.56 3.33
N LYS A 40 16.29 8.57 2.95
CA LYS A 40 15.76 7.32 2.40
C LYS A 40 14.83 6.62 3.41
N PRO A 41 13.75 5.99 2.95
CA PRO A 41 12.78 5.33 3.82
C PRO A 41 13.40 4.20 4.65
N LEU A 42 12.96 4.07 5.89
CA LEU A 42 13.29 2.95 6.77
C LEU A 42 12.32 1.79 6.59
N LEU A 43 11.08 2.09 6.21
CA LEU A 43 9.99 1.13 6.04
C LEU A 43 9.37 1.28 4.65
N ALA A 44 9.16 0.16 3.98
CA ALA A 44 8.34 0.07 2.78
C ALA A 44 7.19 -0.93 3.01
N LEU A 45 5.99 -0.52 2.66
CA LEU A 45 4.79 -1.37 2.69
C LEU A 45 4.45 -1.80 1.26
N ASN A 46 4.55 -3.10 0.98
CA ASN A 46 4.34 -3.67 -0.34
C ASN A 46 3.04 -4.48 -0.40
N GLY A 47 2.11 -4.03 -1.25
CA GLY A 47 0.85 -4.75 -1.55
C GLY A 47 0.80 -5.28 -2.99
N VAL A 48 1.82 -5.04 -3.81
CA VAL A 48 1.80 -5.31 -5.26
C VAL A 48 2.61 -6.55 -5.63
N GLY A 49 3.85 -6.66 -5.14
CA GLY A 49 4.78 -7.71 -5.54
C GLY A 49 5.54 -7.38 -6.82
N GLY A 50 6.16 -8.39 -7.43
CA GLY A 50 6.85 -8.28 -8.71
C GLY A 50 7.95 -7.22 -8.75
N LYS A 51 8.15 -6.63 -9.94
CA LYS A 51 9.17 -5.60 -10.18
C LYS A 51 8.96 -4.34 -9.32
N SER A 52 7.72 -3.98 -9.03
CA SER A 52 7.39 -2.83 -8.16
C SER A 52 8.03 -3.00 -6.77
N ALA A 53 7.87 -4.16 -6.15
CA ALA A 53 8.49 -4.46 -4.86
C ALA A 53 10.02 -4.43 -4.90
N THR A 54 10.62 -4.92 -6.00
CA THR A 54 12.07 -4.89 -6.20
C THR A 54 12.59 -3.44 -6.23
N GLU A 55 11.90 -2.54 -6.92
CA GLU A 55 12.29 -1.13 -6.97
C GLU A 55 12.13 -0.43 -5.61
N LEU A 56 11.05 -0.73 -4.87
CA LEU A 56 10.89 -0.20 -3.50
C LEU A 56 12.09 -0.56 -2.62
N MET A 57 12.57 -1.81 -2.65
CA MET A 57 13.73 -2.24 -1.87
C MET A 57 15.00 -1.47 -2.21
N ARG A 58 15.18 -1.09 -3.48
CA ARG A 58 16.34 -0.30 -3.92
C ARG A 58 16.41 1.08 -3.28
N HIS A 59 15.27 1.63 -2.88
CA HIS A 59 15.19 2.96 -2.26
C HIS A 59 15.23 2.94 -0.74
N LEU A 60 15.12 1.79 -0.11
CA LEU A 60 15.31 1.67 1.33
C LEU A 60 16.73 2.08 1.75
N ARG A 61 16.83 2.69 2.93
CA ARG A 61 18.14 2.94 3.56
C ARG A 61 18.76 1.64 4.07
N HIS A 62 20.01 1.72 4.53
CA HIS A 62 20.68 0.62 5.22
C HIS A 62 19.83 0.15 6.41
N SER A 63 19.73 -1.18 6.59
CA SER A 63 18.91 -1.87 7.60
C SER A 63 17.41 -1.54 7.52
N GLY A 64 16.93 -1.04 6.37
CA GLY A 64 15.51 -0.80 6.13
C GLY A 64 14.72 -2.09 6.01
N THR A 65 13.41 -2.01 6.24
CA THR A 65 12.52 -3.17 6.20
C THR A 65 11.44 -2.99 5.13
N MET A 66 11.24 -4.00 4.28
CA MET A 66 10.06 -4.11 3.44
C MET A 66 9.10 -5.14 4.03
N VAL A 67 7.86 -4.72 4.29
CA VAL A 67 6.76 -5.60 4.72
C VAL A 67 5.82 -5.85 3.57
N THR A 68 5.70 -7.10 3.15
CA THR A 68 4.78 -7.54 2.09
C THR A 68 3.49 -8.07 2.73
N TYR A 69 2.38 -7.42 2.47
CA TYR A 69 1.06 -7.78 2.98
C TYR A 69 0.05 -8.13 1.86
N GLY A 70 0.46 -8.03 0.60
CA GLY A 70 -0.34 -8.38 -0.57
C GLY A 70 0.51 -8.61 -1.81
N GLY A 71 -0.09 -9.16 -2.85
CA GLY A 71 0.59 -9.52 -4.10
C GLY A 71 -0.32 -9.32 -5.32
N MET A 72 -0.82 -8.09 -5.53
CA MET A 72 -1.78 -7.77 -6.61
C MET A 72 -1.27 -8.10 -8.01
N SER A 73 0.04 -8.05 -8.25
CA SER A 73 0.64 -8.42 -9.54
C SER A 73 0.67 -9.92 -9.80
N LYS A 74 0.44 -10.75 -8.76
CA LYS A 74 0.62 -12.22 -8.82
C LYS A 74 2.02 -12.65 -9.30
N GLN A 75 3.00 -11.75 -9.23
CA GLN A 75 4.37 -11.99 -9.63
C GLN A 75 5.27 -12.15 -8.39
N PRO A 76 6.29 -13.03 -8.44
CA PRO A 76 7.22 -13.20 -7.34
C PRO A 76 8.00 -11.92 -7.06
N VAL A 77 8.36 -11.73 -5.79
CA VAL A 77 9.25 -10.64 -5.38
C VAL A 77 10.70 -11.08 -5.60
N THR A 78 11.43 -10.37 -6.44
CA THR A 78 12.87 -10.59 -6.60
C THR A 78 13.64 -9.66 -5.67
N VAL A 79 14.44 -10.25 -4.79
CA VAL A 79 15.32 -9.52 -3.87
C VAL A 79 16.70 -9.38 -4.51
N PRO A 80 17.16 -8.15 -4.84
CA PRO A 80 18.51 -7.95 -5.34
C PRO A 80 19.54 -8.36 -4.29
N VAL A 81 20.54 -9.12 -4.69
CA VAL A 81 21.63 -9.56 -3.78
C VAL A 81 22.32 -8.37 -3.12
N SER A 82 22.47 -7.26 -3.86
CA SER A 82 23.05 -6.03 -3.33
C SER A 82 22.21 -5.38 -2.21
N ALA A 83 20.89 -5.58 -2.22
CA ALA A 83 20.03 -5.10 -1.14
C ALA A 83 20.30 -5.87 0.17
N LEU A 84 20.62 -7.14 0.07
CA LEU A 84 20.98 -7.98 1.23
C LEU A 84 22.39 -7.67 1.71
N ILE A 85 23.39 -7.79 0.83
CA ILE A 85 24.82 -7.72 1.24
C ILE A 85 25.22 -6.29 1.64
N PHE A 86 24.85 -5.28 0.83
CA PHE A 86 25.37 -3.93 1.02
C PHE A 86 24.44 -2.99 1.77
N LYS A 87 23.17 -3.36 1.89
CA LYS A 87 22.17 -2.52 2.56
C LYS A 87 21.51 -3.18 3.76
N ASP A 88 21.78 -4.45 4.00
CA ASP A 88 21.16 -5.20 5.11
C ASP A 88 19.63 -5.02 5.14
N VAL A 89 18.98 -5.08 3.96
CA VAL A 89 17.53 -4.90 3.86
C VAL A 89 16.82 -6.12 4.41
N ASN A 90 15.86 -5.87 5.30
CA ASN A 90 15.00 -6.91 5.85
C ASN A 90 13.74 -7.06 4.98
N VAL A 91 13.42 -8.29 4.59
CA VAL A 91 12.20 -8.62 3.85
C VAL A 91 11.30 -9.48 4.72
N ARG A 92 10.09 -9.02 4.99
CA ARG A 92 9.14 -9.69 5.88
C ARG A 92 7.76 -9.78 5.24
N GLY A 93 7.02 -10.84 5.58
CA GLY A 93 5.61 -10.97 5.28
C GLY A 93 4.75 -10.54 6.45
N PHE A 94 3.55 -10.04 6.17
CA PHE A 94 2.50 -9.82 7.15
C PHE A 94 1.17 -10.36 6.62
N TRP A 95 0.54 -11.22 7.42
CA TRP A 95 -0.77 -11.77 7.13
C TRP A 95 -1.71 -11.52 8.32
N MET A 96 -2.66 -10.61 8.14
CA MET A 96 -3.58 -10.18 9.20
C MET A 96 -4.36 -11.35 9.82
N THR A 97 -4.79 -12.33 9.01
CA THR A 97 -5.51 -13.50 9.53
C THR A 97 -4.64 -14.32 10.47
N GLN A 98 -3.37 -14.54 10.11
CA GLN A 98 -2.43 -15.26 10.96
C GLN A 98 -2.11 -14.47 12.24
N TRP A 99 -1.95 -13.15 12.13
CA TRP A 99 -1.76 -12.28 13.28
C TRP A 99 -2.95 -12.39 14.26
N LYS A 100 -4.18 -12.36 13.74
CA LYS A 100 -5.40 -12.57 14.56
C LYS A 100 -5.40 -13.94 15.23
N ARG A 101 -5.07 -15.01 14.51
CA ARG A 101 -4.99 -16.38 15.06
C ARG A 101 -3.94 -16.47 16.16
N ALA A 102 -2.75 -15.94 15.93
CA ALA A 102 -1.65 -15.96 16.90
C ALA A 102 -1.95 -15.15 18.17
N ASN A 103 -2.83 -14.16 18.08
CA ASN A 103 -3.25 -13.33 19.20
C ASN A 103 -4.69 -13.60 19.68
N ALA A 104 -5.30 -14.73 19.28
CA ALA A 104 -6.68 -15.07 19.62
C ALA A 104 -6.94 -15.16 21.14
N HIS A 105 -5.92 -15.50 21.91
CA HIS A 105 -5.99 -15.58 23.38
C HIS A 105 -5.75 -14.23 24.08
N SER A 106 -5.36 -13.21 23.34
CA SER A 106 -5.10 -11.86 23.86
C SER A 106 -6.19 -10.90 23.38
N LYS A 107 -7.33 -10.94 24.04
CA LYS A 107 -8.46 -10.02 23.78
C LYS A 107 -7.98 -8.55 23.82
N GLU A 108 -7.13 -8.22 24.79
CA GLU A 108 -6.56 -6.89 24.97
C GLU A 108 -5.86 -6.34 23.72
N LYS A 109 -5.02 -7.15 23.03
CA LYS A 109 -4.32 -6.70 21.81
C LYS A 109 -5.28 -6.34 20.67
N LEU A 110 -6.35 -7.12 20.52
CA LEU A 110 -7.35 -6.86 19.50
C LEU A 110 -8.17 -5.61 19.85
N GLU A 111 -8.58 -5.48 21.11
CA GLU A 111 -9.30 -4.30 21.60
C GLU A 111 -8.47 -3.03 21.48
N THR A 112 -7.18 -3.06 21.84
CA THR A 112 -6.26 -1.95 21.67
C THR A 112 -6.17 -1.52 20.22
N MET A 113 -5.95 -2.47 19.29
CA MET A 113 -5.90 -2.15 17.86
C MET A 113 -7.20 -1.49 17.38
N ILE A 114 -8.36 -2.04 17.76
CA ILE A 114 -9.66 -1.47 17.36
C ILE A 114 -9.86 -0.08 17.98
N ALA A 115 -9.49 0.12 19.24
CA ALA A 115 -9.59 1.40 19.91
C ALA A 115 -8.71 2.48 19.22
N GLU A 116 -7.51 2.11 18.80
CA GLU A 116 -6.63 2.99 18.02
C GLU A 116 -7.26 3.37 16.68
N LEU A 117 -7.78 2.40 15.92
CA LEU A 117 -8.48 2.66 14.66
C LEU A 117 -9.69 3.57 14.85
N CYS A 118 -10.52 3.31 15.86
CA CYS A 118 -11.65 4.18 16.21
C CYS A 118 -11.20 5.61 16.55
N THR A 119 -10.08 5.74 17.24
CA THR A 119 -9.50 7.05 17.57
C THR A 119 -9.06 7.80 16.32
N LEU A 120 -8.42 7.12 15.36
CA LEU A 120 -8.03 7.71 14.10
C LEU A 120 -9.25 8.15 13.26
N ILE A 121 -10.30 7.34 13.24
CA ILE A 121 -11.57 7.68 12.56
C ILE A 121 -12.20 8.91 13.17
N ARG A 122 -12.35 8.97 14.51
CA ARG A 122 -12.93 10.13 15.20
C ARG A 122 -12.14 11.42 14.99
N LYS A 123 -10.83 11.31 14.81
CA LYS A 123 -9.94 12.45 14.50
C LYS A 123 -9.90 12.81 13.01
N GLY A 124 -10.67 12.13 12.16
CA GLY A 124 -10.63 12.32 10.70
C GLY A 124 -9.32 11.91 10.02
N ARG A 125 -8.44 11.19 10.72
CA ARG A 125 -7.13 10.72 10.20
C ARG A 125 -7.21 9.38 9.47
N LEU A 126 -8.30 8.66 9.65
CA LEU A 126 -8.64 7.47 8.91
C LEU A 126 -10.03 7.65 8.34
N VAL A 127 -10.13 7.67 7.03
CA VAL A 127 -11.38 7.87 6.29
C VAL A 127 -11.70 6.63 5.45
N ALA A 128 -12.97 6.45 5.13
CA ALA A 128 -13.38 5.40 4.22
C ALA A 128 -12.73 5.58 2.84
N PRO A 129 -12.35 4.49 2.15
CA PRO A 129 -11.93 4.59 0.76
C PRO A 129 -13.08 5.14 -0.10
N VAL A 130 -12.75 5.76 -1.24
CA VAL A 130 -13.78 6.16 -2.21
C VAL A 130 -14.53 4.91 -2.68
N CYS A 131 -15.84 4.95 -2.58
CA CYS A 131 -16.70 3.83 -2.97
C CYS A 131 -17.92 4.33 -3.74
N GLN A 132 -18.49 3.43 -4.53
CA GLN A 132 -19.77 3.61 -5.21
C GLN A 132 -20.71 2.51 -4.71
N GLU A 133 -21.87 2.90 -4.23
CA GLU A 133 -22.94 1.96 -3.90
C GLU A 133 -23.67 1.55 -5.16
N VAL A 134 -23.86 0.25 -5.33
CA VAL A 134 -24.56 -0.36 -6.47
C VAL A 134 -25.63 -1.30 -5.91
N PRO A 135 -26.89 -1.21 -6.37
CA PRO A 135 -27.91 -2.18 -5.97
C PRO A 135 -27.46 -3.61 -6.27
N LEU A 136 -27.82 -4.59 -5.42
CA LEU A 136 -27.43 -5.97 -5.63
C LEU A 136 -27.90 -6.52 -6.97
N VAL A 137 -29.04 -6.05 -7.49
CA VAL A 137 -29.58 -6.48 -8.80
C VAL A 137 -28.61 -6.12 -9.96
N ASP A 138 -27.77 -5.10 -9.79
CA ASP A 138 -26.81 -4.61 -10.78
C ASP A 138 -25.39 -5.14 -10.53
N TYR A 139 -25.23 -6.21 -9.75
CA TYR A 139 -23.93 -6.74 -9.34
C TYR A 139 -22.98 -7.04 -10.52
N GLN A 140 -23.51 -7.43 -11.68
CA GLN A 140 -22.71 -7.70 -12.86
C GLN A 140 -22.00 -6.45 -13.39
N ALA A 141 -22.68 -5.29 -13.34
CA ALA A 141 -22.07 -4.01 -13.71
C ALA A 141 -20.95 -3.63 -12.74
N ALA A 142 -21.17 -3.82 -11.42
CA ALA A 142 -20.16 -3.58 -10.41
C ALA A 142 -18.93 -4.48 -10.59
N LEU A 143 -19.14 -5.77 -10.91
CA LEU A 143 -18.03 -6.70 -11.20
C LEU A 143 -17.24 -6.27 -12.43
N LYS A 144 -17.93 -5.85 -13.49
CA LYS A 144 -17.27 -5.35 -14.72
C LYS A 144 -16.39 -4.15 -14.40
N VAL A 145 -16.93 -3.15 -13.72
CA VAL A 145 -16.16 -1.96 -13.32
C VAL A 145 -14.97 -2.32 -12.44
N SER A 146 -15.13 -3.25 -11.49
CA SER A 146 -14.04 -3.66 -10.59
C SER A 146 -12.87 -4.37 -11.31
N GLN A 147 -13.08 -4.87 -12.52
CA GLN A 147 -12.06 -5.53 -13.35
C GLN A 147 -11.38 -4.58 -14.33
N GLU A 148 -11.88 -3.37 -14.50
CA GLU A 148 -11.26 -2.38 -15.37
C GLU A 148 -9.88 -1.96 -14.83
N PRO A 149 -8.92 -1.66 -15.71
CA PRO A 149 -7.62 -1.18 -15.28
C PRO A 149 -7.75 0.20 -14.62
N TYR A 150 -6.87 0.46 -13.66
CA TYR A 150 -6.75 1.75 -12.96
C TYR A 150 -7.97 2.18 -12.14
N VAL A 151 -8.88 1.28 -11.79
CA VAL A 151 -10.01 1.58 -10.92
C VAL A 151 -9.53 1.94 -9.52
N SER A 152 -9.94 3.11 -9.02
CA SER A 152 -9.62 3.63 -7.68
C SER A 152 -10.85 3.72 -6.77
N ILE A 153 -11.98 3.21 -7.24
CA ILE A 153 -13.28 3.29 -6.55
C ILE A 153 -13.74 1.88 -6.22
N LYS A 154 -14.01 1.62 -4.95
CA LYS A 154 -14.56 0.33 -4.52
C LYS A 154 -16.05 0.26 -4.88
N GLN A 155 -16.48 -0.85 -5.45
CA GLN A 155 -17.91 -1.12 -5.67
C GLN A 155 -18.47 -1.79 -4.41
N ILE A 156 -19.50 -1.20 -3.81
CA ILE A 156 -20.19 -1.75 -2.64
C ILE A 156 -21.59 -2.20 -3.08
N LEU A 157 -21.87 -3.48 -2.98
CA LEU A 157 -23.19 -4.01 -3.27
C LEU A 157 -24.12 -3.74 -2.07
N ARG A 158 -25.21 -3.04 -2.32
CA ARG A 158 -26.26 -2.74 -1.35
C ARG A 158 -27.39 -3.77 -1.49
N MET A 159 -27.64 -4.50 -0.42
CA MET A 159 -28.78 -5.43 -0.30
C MET A 159 -30.07 -4.69 0.04
#